data_3a5cb2a0925b2872a98259eb20acd036
#
_entry.id   3a5cb2a0925b2872a98259eb20acd036
#
_cell.length_a   1.000
_cell.length_b   1.000
_cell.length_c   1.000
_cell.angle_alpha   90.00
_cell.angle_beta   90.00
_cell.angle_gamma   90.00
#
_symmetry.space_group_name_H-M   'P 1'
#
loop_
_entity.id
_entity.type
_entity.pdbx_description
1 polymer ?
#
loop_
_entity_poly.entity_id
_entity_poly.type
_entity_poly.pdbx_seq_one_letter_code
_entity_poly.pdbx_strand_id
1 'polypeptide(L)'
;MSFFRSRRSNRYVARPKRNAERVIRGGNAIVDASSQQAVYTWTAPEACTVKSIKLDMGAASVGVGVGVLVYALVRVPEGYDVNALTYPALTEDLYNPTELVLLSGILTDNAVEDHKWNKIGRKMKKGDRIALICASVNTGQVVASFELSFSVLT
;
A
#
# COMPACT_ATOMS: atom_id res chain seq x y z
N MET A 1 -41.75 -22.86 47.75
CA MET A 1 -40.93 -23.10 46.54
C MET A 1 -40.24 -21.81 46.16
N SER A 2 -38.95 -21.71 46.41
CA SER A 2 -38.15 -20.50 46.20
C SER A 2 -37.32 -20.67 44.91
N PHE A 3 -37.61 -19.82 43.90
CA PHE A 3 -36.86 -19.81 42.65
C PHE A 3 -35.64 -18.95 42.81
N PHE A 4 -34.46 -19.54 42.93
CA PHE A 4 -33.20 -18.87 42.84
C PHE A 4 -32.92 -18.50 41.36
N ARG A 5 -33.12 -17.24 41.00
CA ARG A 5 -32.62 -16.70 39.74
C ARG A 5 -31.10 -16.45 39.86
N SER A 6 -30.29 -17.34 39.27
CA SER A 6 -28.89 -17.11 39.08
C SER A 6 -28.66 -15.87 38.18
N ARG A 7 -28.22 -14.76 38.78
CA ARG A 7 -27.72 -13.60 38.03
C ARG A 7 -26.37 -14.00 37.38
N ARG A 8 -26.41 -14.33 36.09
CA ARG A 8 -25.17 -14.39 35.30
C ARG A 8 -24.59 -12.98 35.27
N SER A 9 -23.51 -12.75 36.02
CA SER A 9 -22.72 -11.53 35.90
C SER A 9 -22.03 -11.56 34.56
N ASN A 10 -22.50 -10.75 33.61
CA ASN A 10 -21.75 -10.47 32.40
C ASN A 10 -20.46 -9.73 32.79
N ARG A 11 -19.40 -10.48 33.03
CA ARG A 11 -18.08 -9.90 33.11
C ARG A 11 -17.74 -9.36 31.74
N TYR A 12 -17.91 -8.06 31.54
CA TYR A 12 -17.32 -7.35 30.43
C TYR A 12 -15.80 -7.49 30.56
N VAL A 13 -15.23 -8.47 29.88
CA VAL A 13 -13.78 -8.52 29.70
C VAL A 13 -13.45 -7.32 28.81
N ALA A 14 -12.87 -6.28 29.40
CA ALA A 14 -12.40 -5.13 28.68
C ALA A 14 -11.43 -5.63 27.61
N ARG A 15 -11.78 -5.48 26.34
CA ARG A 15 -10.87 -5.80 25.24
C ARG A 15 -9.63 -4.91 25.40
N PRO A 16 -8.42 -5.49 25.37
CA PRO A 16 -7.22 -4.68 25.45
C PRO A 16 -7.27 -3.62 24.36
N LYS A 17 -7.00 -2.38 24.75
CA LYS A 17 -6.91 -1.26 23.79
C LYS A 17 -5.78 -1.61 22.84
N ARG A 18 -6.10 -1.80 21.55
CA ARG A 18 -5.08 -1.96 20.53
C ARG A 18 -4.36 -0.63 20.36
N ASN A 19 -3.04 -0.68 20.44
CA ASN A 19 -2.23 0.47 20.11
C ASN A 19 -2.38 0.73 18.61
N ALA A 20 -2.68 1.97 18.26
CA ALA A 20 -2.78 2.41 16.87
C ALA A 20 -1.69 3.44 16.62
N GLU A 21 -0.82 3.16 15.68
CA GLU A 21 0.18 4.09 15.18
C GLU A 21 -0.20 4.50 13.75
N ARG A 22 -0.03 5.78 13.42
CA ARG A 22 -0.21 6.26 12.06
C ARG A 22 1.13 6.49 11.41
N VAL A 23 1.36 5.82 10.30
CA VAL A 23 2.53 6.03 9.45
C VAL A 23 2.15 7.01 8.34
N ILE A 24 2.95 8.05 8.15
CA ILE A 24 2.81 9.02 7.07
C ILE A 24 4.18 9.17 6.41
N ARG A 25 4.22 9.02 5.10
CA ARG A 25 5.43 9.15 4.28
C ARG A 25 5.11 9.84 2.97
N GLY A 26 5.97 10.76 2.58
CA GLY A 26 5.91 11.43 1.30
C GLY A 26 7.29 11.48 0.68
N GLY A 27 7.35 11.60 -0.64
CA GLY A 27 8.59 11.70 -1.35
C GLY A 27 8.41 11.84 -2.86
N ASN A 28 9.54 12.01 -3.52
CA ASN A 28 9.65 12.03 -4.97
C ASN A 28 10.68 11.00 -5.40
N ALA A 29 10.43 10.36 -6.53
CA ALA A 29 11.36 9.42 -7.14
C ALA A 29 11.38 9.61 -8.65
N ILE A 30 12.54 9.45 -9.26
CA ILE A 30 12.66 9.39 -10.71
C ILE A 30 12.53 7.92 -11.12
N VAL A 31 11.56 7.64 -11.97
CA VAL A 31 11.33 6.33 -12.55
C VAL A 31 11.89 6.34 -13.97
N ASP A 32 12.90 5.52 -14.22
CA ASP A 32 13.56 5.45 -15.51
C ASP A 32 12.62 4.91 -16.59
N ALA A 33 12.93 5.28 -17.83
CA ALA A 33 12.17 4.85 -19.00
C ALA A 33 12.05 3.33 -19.06
N SER A 34 10.85 2.83 -19.30
CA SER A 34 10.56 1.40 -19.43
C SER A 34 11.08 0.55 -18.28
N SER A 35 11.19 1.13 -17.08
CA SER A 35 11.67 0.44 -15.88
C SER A 35 10.60 0.42 -14.77
N GLN A 36 10.82 -0.50 -13.85
CA GLN A 36 10.02 -0.64 -12.63
C GLN A 36 10.93 -0.57 -11.42
N GLN A 37 10.51 0.16 -10.40
CA GLN A 37 11.27 0.25 -9.15
C GLN A 37 10.37 0.44 -7.93
N ALA A 38 10.81 -0.05 -6.78
CA ALA A 38 10.20 0.27 -5.50
C ALA A 38 10.68 1.66 -5.05
N VAL A 39 9.76 2.60 -4.92
CA VAL A 39 10.05 3.98 -4.49
C VAL A 39 9.93 4.16 -2.99
N TYR A 40 9.24 3.27 -2.33
CA TYR A 40 9.10 3.25 -0.87
C TYR A 40 8.85 1.82 -0.38
N THR A 41 9.44 1.48 0.76
CA THR A 41 9.21 0.21 1.45
C THR A 41 9.10 0.43 2.95
N TRP A 42 8.07 -0.15 3.56
CA TRP A 42 7.89 -0.23 5.00
C TRP A 42 7.87 -1.70 5.42
N THR A 43 8.57 -2.02 6.51
CA THR A 43 8.63 -3.38 7.05
C THR A 43 7.87 -3.44 8.37
N ALA A 44 7.01 -4.43 8.53
CA ALA A 44 6.29 -4.68 9.76
C ALA A 44 7.26 -5.13 10.87
N PRO A 45 7.41 -4.35 11.96
CA PRO A 45 8.35 -4.70 13.04
C PRO A 45 7.85 -5.88 13.87
N GLU A 46 6.55 -6.10 13.88
CA GLU A 46 5.88 -7.19 14.58
C GLU A 46 4.58 -7.56 13.85
N ALA A 47 3.91 -8.62 14.31
CA ALA A 47 2.60 -8.98 13.76
C ALA A 47 1.58 -7.87 14.03
N CYS A 48 0.96 -7.35 12.99
CA CYS A 48 0.06 -6.20 13.07
C CYS A 48 -1.08 -6.28 12.04
N THR A 49 -1.98 -5.32 12.12
CA THR A 49 -3.00 -5.11 11.08
C THR A 49 -2.83 -3.71 10.52
N VAL A 50 -2.60 -3.60 9.23
CA VAL A 50 -2.55 -2.33 8.50
C VAL A 50 -3.93 -2.05 7.93
N LYS A 51 -4.43 -0.83 8.13
CA LYS A 51 -5.72 -0.38 7.60
C LYS A 51 -5.76 1.11 7.33
N SER A 52 -6.87 1.57 6.75
CA SER A 52 -7.10 2.99 6.43
C SER A 52 -5.96 3.56 5.59
N ILE A 53 -5.58 2.82 4.55
CA ILE A 53 -4.50 3.19 3.64
C ILE A 53 -5.01 4.31 2.73
N LYS A 54 -4.25 5.40 2.66
CA LYS A 54 -4.45 6.50 1.72
C LYS A 54 -3.18 6.68 0.93
N LEU A 55 -3.31 6.82 -0.37
CA LEU A 55 -2.20 7.07 -1.28
C LEU A 55 -2.60 8.17 -2.25
N ASP A 56 -1.85 9.25 -2.24
CA ASP A 56 -1.94 10.34 -3.19
C ASP A 56 -0.72 10.26 -4.10
N MET A 57 -0.95 10.22 -5.40
CA MET A 57 0.09 10.08 -6.41
C MET A 57 0.04 11.22 -7.40
N GLY A 58 1.20 11.71 -7.78
CA GLY A 58 1.40 12.66 -8.86
C GLY A 58 2.49 12.18 -9.82
N ALA A 59 2.41 12.57 -11.07
CA ALA A 59 3.41 12.24 -12.07
C ALA A 59 3.72 13.46 -12.96
N ALA A 60 5.01 13.63 -13.27
CA ALA A 60 5.48 14.64 -14.22
C ALA A 60 6.53 14.01 -15.11
N SER A 61 6.45 14.24 -16.44
CA SER A 61 7.50 13.78 -17.35
C SER A 61 8.76 14.63 -17.21
N VAL A 62 9.88 13.99 -17.45
CA VAL A 62 11.17 14.65 -17.60
C VAL A 62 11.48 14.70 -19.10
N GLY A 63 11.39 15.89 -19.70
CA GLY A 63 11.67 16.07 -21.13
C GLY A 63 10.43 16.18 -22.01
N VAL A 64 10.61 15.89 -23.30
CA VAL A 64 9.54 15.99 -24.31
C VAL A 64 8.80 14.66 -24.41
N GLY A 65 7.51 14.65 -24.17
CA GLY A 65 6.65 13.48 -24.32
C GLY A 65 5.62 13.36 -23.18
N VAL A 66 4.60 12.56 -23.42
CA VAL A 66 3.58 12.26 -22.39
C VAL A 66 4.09 11.10 -21.54
N GLY A 67 4.33 11.36 -20.26
CA GLY A 67 4.68 10.33 -19.31
C GLY A 67 3.46 9.54 -18.86
N VAL A 68 3.58 8.23 -18.79
CA VAL A 68 2.59 7.35 -18.15
C VAL A 68 3.27 6.62 -17.01
N LEU A 69 2.74 6.83 -15.82
CA LEU A 69 3.18 6.16 -14.60
C LEU A 69 2.14 5.14 -14.17
N VAL A 70 2.54 3.90 -14.09
CA VAL A 70 1.75 2.84 -13.47
C VAL A 70 2.29 2.61 -12.06
N TYR A 71 1.42 2.54 -11.08
CA TYR A 71 1.84 2.33 -9.72
C TYR A 71 0.98 1.28 -9.01
N ALA A 72 1.57 0.63 -8.02
CA ALA A 72 0.86 -0.26 -7.13
C ALA A 72 1.47 -0.25 -5.73
N LEU A 73 0.62 -0.24 -4.73
CA LEU A 73 0.98 -0.50 -3.36
C LEU A 73 0.73 -1.97 -3.09
N VAL A 74 1.76 -2.72 -2.75
CA VAL A 74 1.72 -4.17 -2.60
C VAL A 74 2.16 -4.61 -1.23
N ARG A 75 1.58 -5.71 -0.75
CA ARG A 75 2.11 -6.46 0.38
C ARG A 75 3.13 -7.47 -0.13
N VAL A 76 4.32 -7.45 0.43
CA VAL A 76 5.41 -8.38 0.07
C VAL A 76 5.69 -9.25 1.29
N PRO A 77 5.46 -10.57 1.23
CA PRO A 77 5.82 -11.47 2.31
C PRO A 77 7.32 -11.42 2.63
N GLU A 78 7.69 -11.76 3.87
CA GLU A 78 9.08 -11.90 4.27
C GLU A 78 9.80 -12.90 3.36
N GLY A 79 11.05 -12.58 2.96
CA GLY A 79 11.89 -13.44 2.13
C GLY A 79 11.73 -13.22 0.62
N TYR A 80 10.74 -12.47 0.17
CA TYR A 80 10.63 -12.12 -1.26
C TYR A 80 11.37 -10.83 -1.56
N ASP A 81 12.06 -10.78 -2.70
CA ASP A 81 12.70 -9.56 -3.18
C ASP A 81 11.65 -8.63 -3.81
N VAL A 82 11.54 -7.41 -3.29
CA VAL A 82 10.62 -6.40 -3.82
C VAL A 82 10.93 -6.05 -5.27
N ASN A 83 12.21 -6.06 -5.65
CA ASN A 83 12.65 -5.73 -7.00
C ASN A 83 12.47 -6.88 -7.99
N ALA A 84 12.38 -8.12 -7.50
CA ALA A 84 12.12 -9.29 -8.32
C ALA A 84 10.61 -9.52 -8.60
N LEU A 85 9.74 -8.76 -7.94
CA LEU A 85 8.32 -8.76 -8.26
C LEU A 85 8.13 -8.11 -9.62
N THR A 86 8.17 -8.92 -10.67
CA THR A 86 7.80 -8.48 -11.99
C THR A 86 6.31 -8.16 -11.95
N TYR A 87 6.01 -6.88 -11.95
CA TYR A 87 4.65 -6.42 -12.12
C TYR A 87 4.31 -6.63 -13.60
N PRO A 88 3.36 -7.48 -13.96
CA PRO A 88 2.95 -7.60 -15.35
C PRO A 88 2.16 -6.37 -15.82
N ALA A 89 2.42 -5.23 -15.20
CA ALA A 89 1.69 -3.98 -15.39
C ALA A 89 1.77 -3.42 -16.81
N LEU A 90 2.63 -3.97 -17.64
CA LEU A 90 2.84 -3.44 -18.98
C LEU A 90 2.15 -4.25 -20.08
N THR A 91 1.70 -5.47 -19.81
CA THR A 91 1.19 -6.32 -20.89
C THR A 91 -0.04 -7.15 -20.57
N GLU A 92 -0.25 -7.60 -19.33
CA GLU A 92 -1.38 -8.47 -19.01
C GLU A 92 -1.72 -8.41 -17.51
N ASP A 93 -3.00 -8.21 -17.21
CA ASP A 93 -3.62 -8.31 -15.88
C ASP A 93 -2.96 -7.59 -14.69
N LEU A 94 -3.38 -6.37 -14.46
CA LEU A 94 -3.21 -5.62 -13.22
C LEU A 94 -3.70 -6.36 -11.96
N TYR A 95 -4.17 -7.57 -12.10
CA TYR A 95 -4.90 -8.29 -11.06
C TYR A 95 -4.25 -9.60 -10.61
N ASN A 96 -3.07 -9.93 -11.04
CA ASN A 96 -2.44 -11.17 -10.62
C ASN A 96 -1.06 -10.91 -9.97
N PRO A 97 -0.85 -11.19 -8.67
CA PRO A 97 -1.77 -11.81 -7.71
C PRO A 97 -2.59 -10.78 -6.91
N THR A 98 -3.89 -10.80 -7.07
CA THR A 98 -4.84 -9.86 -6.42
C THR A 98 -4.71 -9.80 -4.89
N GLU A 99 -4.23 -10.86 -4.27
CA GLU A 99 -4.08 -10.94 -2.81
C GLU A 99 -2.97 -10.04 -2.26
N LEU A 100 -1.99 -9.67 -3.08
CA LEU A 100 -0.85 -8.86 -2.68
C LEU A 100 -1.05 -7.37 -2.97
N VAL A 101 -1.93 -7.02 -3.91
CA VAL A 101 -2.18 -5.64 -4.28
C VAL A 101 -3.13 -4.99 -3.28
N LEU A 102 -2.70 -3.90 -2.67
CA LEU A 102 -3.50 -3.10 -1.76
C LEU A 102 -4.22 -1.96 -2.47
N LEU A 103 -3.51 -1.27 -3.35
CA LEU A 103 -3.97 -0.18 -4.20
C LEU A 103 -3.20 -0.19 -5.51
N SER A 104 -3.82 0.25 -6.60
CA SER A 104 -3.14 0.43 -7.88
C SER A 104 -3.79 1.55 -8.69
N GLY A 105 -3.06 2.08 -9.66
CA GLY A 105 -3.55 3.11 -10.56
C GLY A 105 -2.59 3.43 -11.69
N ILE A 106 -3.06 4.28 -12.59
CA ILE A 106 -2.32 4.78 -13.74
C ILE A 106 -2.47 6.30 -13.76
N LEU A 107 -1.37 7.00 -13.93
CA LEU A 107 -1.31 8.45 -14.09
C LEU A 107 -0.70 8.78 -15.44
N THR A 108 -1.30 9.76 -16.10
CA THR A 108 -0.74 10.40 -17.30
C THR A 108 -0.29 11.82 -16.96
N ASP A 109 0.62 12.38 -17.73
CA ASP A 109 1.21 13.72 -17.52
C ASP A 109 0.21 14.86 -17.37
N ASN A 110 -0.98 14.69 -17.93
CA ASN A 110 -2.07 15.66 -17.84
C ASN A 110 -3.09 15.29 -16.75
N ALA A 111 -2.84 14.24 -15.99
CA ALA A 111 -3.73 13.84 -14.93
C ALA A 111 -3.44 14.67 -13.68
N VAL A 112 -4.49 15.23 -13.14
CA VAL A 112 -4.56 15.73 -11.79
C VAL A 112 -4.22 14.55 -10.86
N GLU A 113 -3.62 14.85 -9.70
CA GLU A 113 -3.31 13.88 -8.67
C GLU A 113 -4.36 12.77 -8.54
N ASP A 114 -3.89 11.52 -8.41
CA ASP A 114 -4.77 10.37 -8.16
C ASP A 114 -4.81 10.06 -6.66
N HIS A 115 -6.02 10.05 -6.11
CA HIS A 115 -6.27 9.80 -4.70
C HIS A 115 -6.89 8.41 -4.53
N LYS A 116 -6.20 7.51 -3.87
CA LYS A 116 -6.68 6.16 -3.56
C LYS A 116 -6.88 5.96 -2.07
N TRP A 117 -7.95 5.28 -1.72
CA TRP A 117 -8.26 4.95 -0.34
C TRP A 117 -8.74 3.51 -0.21
N ASN A 118 -8.12 2.77 0.70
CA ASN A 118 -8.53 1.42 1.07
C ASN A 118 -8.75 1.34 2.59
N LYS A 119 -9.97 1.05 2.99
CA LYS A 119 -10.36 0.88 4.39
C LYS A 119 -10.12 -0.53 4.93
N ILE A 120 -9.92 -1.51 4.03
CA ILE A 120 -9.85 -2.92 4.40
C ILE A 120 -8.57 -3.19 5.17
N GLY A 121 -8.73 -3.80 6.36
CA GLY A 121 -7.60 -4.22 7.17
C GLY A 121 -6.86 -5.42 6.58
N ARG A 122 -5.55 -5.35 6.53
CA ARG A 122 -4.68 -6.46 6.13
C ARG A 122 -3.80 -6.90 7.29
N LYS A 123 -3.86 -8.17 7.61
CA LYS A 123 -2.96 -8.78 8.61
C LYS A 123 -1.57 -8.93 8.01
N MET A 124 -0.59 -8.49 8.77
CA MET A 124 0.83 -8.57 8.43
C MET A 124 1.54 -9.41 9.49
N LYS A 125 2.48 -10.25 9.08
CA LYS A 125 3.41 -10.93 9.96
C LYS A 125 4.63 -10.02 10.19
N LYS A 126 5.41 -10.29 11.23
CA LYS A 126 6.72 -9.67 11.41
C LYS A 126 7.57 -9.94 10.15
N GLY A 127 8.21 -8.90 9.61
CA GLY A 127 9.02 -9.01 8.41
C GLY A 127 8.28 -8.84 7.08
N ASP A 128 6.94 -8.94 7.07
CA ASP A 128 6.16 -8.57 5.88
C ASP A 128 6.37 -7.09 5.55
N ARG A 129 6.34 -6.75 4.29
CA ARG A 129 6.58 -5.37 3.82
C ARG A 129 5.38 -4.83 3.05
N ILE A 130 5.23 -3.51 3.09
CA ILE A 130 4.40 -2.76 2.16
C ILE A 130 5.36 -2.01 1.26
N ALA A 131 5.24 -2.18 -0.05
CA ALA A 131 6.06 -1.50 -1.03
C ALA A 131 5.22 -0.72 -2.03
N LEU A 132 5.61 0.51 -2.31
CA LEU A 132 5.07 1.29 -3.42
C LEU A 132 5.98 1.08 -4.63
N ILE A 133 5.45 0.43 -5.64
CA ILE A 133 6.14 0.13 -6.89
C ILE A 133 5.61 1.07 -7.96
N CYS A 134 6.52 1.69 -8.69
CA CYS A 134 6.20 2.56 -9.82
C CYS A 134 6.90 2.05 -11.07
N ALA A 135 6.21 2.14 -12.20
CA ALA A 135 6.75 1.78 -13.50
C ALA A 135 6.43 2.87 -14.53
N SER A 136 7.42 3.26 -15.31
CA SER A 136 7.24 4.12 -16.47
C SER A 136 6.99 3.28 -17.71
N VAL A 137 5.88 3.54 -18.38
CA VAL A 137 5.49 2.82 -19.62
C VAL A 137 6.12 3.43 -20.87
N ASN A 138 6.60 4.67 -20.77
CA ASN A 138 7.10 5.43 -21.89
C ASN A 138 8.62 5.36 -22.02
N THR A 139 9.12 5.87 -23.17
CA THR A 139 10.55 6.00 -23.46
C THR A 139 11.26 7.08 -22.64
N GLY A 140 10.53 7.88 -21.88
CA GLY A 140 11.06 8.95 -21.03
C GLY A 140 11.02 8.65 -19.55
N GLN A 141 11.83 9.37 -18.78
CA GLN A 141 11.76 9.33 -17.31
C GLN A 141 10.52 10.03 -16.81
N VAL A 142 9.97 9.55 -15.70
CA VAL A 142 8.82 10.15 -15.00
C VAL A 142 9.20 10.42 -13.56
N VAL A 143 8.94 11.63 -13.08
CA VAL A 143 9.03 11.93 -11.65
C VAL A 143 7.72 11.52 -11.00
N ALA A 144 7.79 10.54 -10.12
CA ALA A 144 6.67 10.16 -9.28
C ALA A 144 6.73 10.92 -7.94
N SER A 145 5.66 11.60 -7.58
CA SER A 145 5.47 12.16 -6.25
C SER A 145 4.40 11.38 -5.51
N PHE A 146 4.59 11.13 -4.23
CA PHE A 146 3.61 10.38 -3.45
C PHE A 146 3.48 10.90 -2.02
N GLU A 147 2.29 10.74 -1.48
CA GLU A 147 2.02 10.80 -0.04
C GLU A 147 1.23 9.55 0.36
N LEU A 148 1.84 8.72 1.21
CA LEU A 148 1.28 7.48 1.71
C LEU A 148 1.00 7.61 3.20
N SER A 149 -0.20 7.25 3.63
CA SER A 149 -0.53 7.12 5.04
C SER A 149 -1.36 5.89 5.34
N PHE A 150 -1.10 5.25 6.47
CA PHE A 150 -1.87 4.10 6.94
C PHE A 150 -1.78 3.97 8.45
N SER A 151 -2.73 3.25 9.04
CA SER A 151 -2.75 2.94 10.47
C SER A 151 -2.25 1.54 10.72
N VAL A 152 -1.37 1.38 11.69
CA VAL A 152 -0.83 0.11 12.17
C VAL A 152 -1.45 -0.19 13.52
N LEU A 153 -2.09 -1.35 13.66
CA LEU A 153 -2.71 -1.84 14.90
C LEU A 153 -1.95 -3.08 15.37
N THR A 154 -1.39 -2.99 16.53
CA THR A 154 -0.72 -4.09 17.22
C THR A 154 -1.56 -4.66 18.34
#